data_c6dd160afd1f32977a0ceee215adbfbf
#
_entry.id   c6dd160afd1f32977a0ceee215adbfbf
#
_cell.length_a   1.000
_cell.length_b   1.000
_cell.length_c   1.000
_cell.angle_alpha   90.00
_cell.angle_beta   90.00
_cell.angle_gamma   90.00
#
_symmetry.space_group_name_H-M   'P 1'
#
loop_
_entity.id
_entity.type
_entity.pdbx_description
1 polymer ?
#
loop_
_entity_poly.entity_id
_entity_poly.type
_entity_poly.pdbx_seq_one_letter_code
_entity_poly.pdbx_strand_id
1 'polypeptide(L)'
;EKANNLLSALIDNNLQDKKRTLNIDPRTIVWKRVMDMNDRSLRQIVIGLGGSNNGITREEGFNITPASEVMAILCLSKDFEDLKNRLGNIFVGYTFDKKPIYARDLNAEGAMAILLKDAIRPNLVQTLEGNPAILHGGPFANIAQGTNTIIATKMGLSLADYVVTEAGFGADLGAEKFLHIKGYYSGLKPSAYVLVATVRALRYHGGAKKGEYENPNLHFVEKGIENLKKHIENAFKFGLKPIVAINHFATDSDEEINFVKSECEKLGVKAILADEFTKGGEGMTELAEEVVNCAANCGNNFKPLYKVEDSVEHKIETIAKEVYGADAVVFSQKALNQLKSIYNLGLDKLPICMAKTQKS
;
A
#
# COMPACT_ATOMS: atom_id res chain seq x y z
N GLU A 1 15.27 8.25 -3.51
CA GLU A 1 15.86 8.37 -4.84
C GLU A 1 17.33 7.94 -4.85
N LYS A 2 18.23 8.63 -4.11
CA LYS A 2 19.69 8.38 -4.14
C LYS A 2 20.04 6.92 -3.81
N ALA A 3 19.44 6.31 -2.79
CA ALA A 3 19.70 4.92 -2.44
C ALA A 3 19.28 3.95 -3.55
N ASN A 4 18.14 4.18 -4.18
CA ASN A 4 17.68 3.38 -5.31
C ASN A 4 18.63 3.48 -6.51
N ASN A 5 19.02 4.70 -6.87
CA ASN A 5 19.85 4.95 -8.05
C ASN A 5 21.33 4.54 -7.82
N LEU A 6 21.78 4.51 -6.55
CA LEU A 6 23.09 3.91 -6.21
C LEU A 6 23.15 2.43 -6.62
N LEU A 7 22.11 1.64 -6.32
CA LEU A 7 22.05 0.25 -6.75
C LEU A 7 22.07 0.13 -8.28
N SER A 8 21.35 1.00 -9.00
CA SER A 8 21.41 1.04 -10.47
C SER A 8 22.82 1.32 -10.98
N ALA A 9 23.54 2.26 -10.36
CA ALA A 9 24.92 2.56 -10.73
C ALA A 9 25.89 1.40 -10.43
N LEU A 10 25.69 0.68 -9.33
CA LEU A 10 26.50 -0.50 -8.99
C LEU A 10 26.26 -1.64 -9.97
N ILE A 11 25.01 -1.84 -10.42
CA ILE A 11 24.68 -2.80 -11.48
C ILE A 11 25.45 -2.44 -12.77
N ASP A 12 25.36 -1.17 -13.22
CA ASP A 12 26.05 -0.70 -14.43
C ASP A 12 27.57 -0.87 -14.32
N ASN A 13 28.15 -0.51 -13.17
CA ASN A 13 29.57 -0.70 -12.93
C ASN A 13 29.95 -2.19 -12.99
N ASN A 14 29.14 -3.08 -12.43
CA ASN A 14 29.43 -4.52 -12.48
C ASN A 14 29.33 -5.08 -13.90
N LEU A 15 28.39 -4.59 -14.71
CA LEU A 15 28.27 -4.96 -16.12
C LEU A 15 29.48 -4.49 -16.95
N GLN A 16 30.05 -3.35 -16.61
CA GLN A 16 31.16 -2.72 -17.34
C GLN A 16 32.55 -3.26 -16.90
N ASP A 17 32.72 -3.55 -15.61
CA ASP A 17 33.99 -3.99 -15.05
C ASP A 17 34.22 -5.50 -15.19
N LYS A 18 34.98 -5.87 -16.18
CA LYS A 18 35.37 -7.28 -16.46
C LYS A 18 36.05 -7.99 -15.28
N LYS A 19 36.69 -7.26 -14.36
CA LYS A 19 37.39 -7.84 -13.22
C LYS A 19 36.49 -8.11 -12.01
N ARG A 20 35.35 -7.44 -11.94
CA ARG A 20 34.42 -7.51 -10.79
C ARG A 20 33.02 -8.02 -11.18
N THR A 21 32.90 -8.58 -12.36
CA THR A 21 31.59 -9.01 -12.87
C THR A 21 31.07 -10.22 -12.11
N LEU A 22 29.82 -10.11 -11.68
CA LEU A 22 29.02 -11.23 -11.19
C LEU A 22 28.43 -12.07 -12.32
N ASN A 23 28.84 -11.84 -13.57
CA ASN A 23 28.28 -12.49 -14.76
C ASN A 23 26.77 -12.24 -14.94
N ILE A 24 26.34 -11.02 -14.67
CA ILE A 24 24.91 -10.61 -14.77
C ILE A 24 24.47 -10.67 -16.24
N ASP A 25 23.34 -11.35 -16.51
CA ASP A 25 22.67 -11.26 -17.80
C ASP A 25 21.84 -9.95 -17.87
N PRO A 26 22.26 -8.93 -18.65
CA PRO A 26 21.63 -7.62 -18.69
C PRO A 26 20.17 -7.66 -19.14
N ARG A 27 19.75 -8.74 -19.80
CA ARG A 27 18.35 -8.94 -20.27
C ARG A 27 17.41 -9.36 -19.13
N THR A 28 17.95 -9.76 -17.99
CA THR A 28 17.18 -10.25 -16.83
C THR A 28 17.07 -9.23 -15.71
N ILE A 29 17.69 -8.06 -15.85
CA ILE A 29 17.66 -7.01 -14.85
C ILE A 29 16.23 -6.49 -14.72
N VAL A 30 15.69 -6.55 -13.50
CA VAL A 30 14.33 -6.06 -13.17
C VAL A 30 14.37 -4.74 -12.42
N TRP A 31 15.54 -4.34 -11.92
CA TRP A 31 15.72 -3.12 -11.14
C TRP A 31 15.66 -1.89 -12.05
N LYS A 32 14.80 -0.93 -11.69
CA LYS A 32 14.63 0.34 -12.40
C LYS A 32 15.21 1.51 -11.59
N ARG A 33 15.58 2.56 -12.30
CA ARG A 33 15.88 3.86 -11.70
C ARG A 33 14.62 4.51 -11.14
N VAL A 34 14.80 5.50 -10.31
CA VAL A 34 13.71 6.37 -9.84
C VAL A 34 14.10 7.83 -9.98
N MET A 35 13.11 8.67 -10.11
CA MET A 35 13.23 10.12 -9.99
C MET A 35 12.04 10.66 -9.22
N ASP A 36 12.22 11.80 -8.58
CA ASP A 36 11.18 12.42 -7.75
C ASP A 36 10.19 13.24 -8.60
N MET A 37 9.83 12.67 -9.73
CA MET A 37 8.85 13.22 -10.67
C MET A 37 8.16 12.06 -11.41
N ASN A 38 6.85 12.18 -11.62
CA ASN A 38 6.10 11.23 -12.44
C ASN A 38 6.14 11.65 -13.91
N ASP A 39 7.10 11.11 -14.66
CA ASP A 39 7.23 11.35 -16.10
C ASP A 39 6.90 10.06 -16.88
N ARG A 40 5.79 10.11 -17.61
CA ARG A 40 5.34 8.98 -18.42
C ARG A 40 6.31 8.63 -19.55
N SER A 41 7.00 9.62 -20.12
CA SER A 41 7.95 9.44 -21.23
C SER A 41 9.19 8.67 -20.80
N LEU A 42 9.55 8.69 -19.53
CA LEU A 42 10.71 8.01 -18.97
C LEU A 42 10.42 6.62 -18.40
N ARG A 43 9.19 6.13 -18.50
CA ARG A 43 8.81 4.80 -17.98
C ARG A 43 9.43 3.64 -18.74
N GLN A 44 9.73 3.84 -20.03
CA GLN A 44 10.42 2.90 -20.91
C GLN A 44 11.39 3.69 -21.80
N ILE A 45 12.67 3.47 -21.58
CA ILE A 45 13.76 4.15 -22.29
C ILE A 45 14.86 3.15 -22.65
N VAL A 46 15.73 3.54 -23.54
CA VAL A 46 16.98 2.80 -23.82
C VAL A 46 18.13 3.56 -23.19
N ILE A 47 18.93 2.87 -22.40
CA ILE A 47 20.14 3.39 -21.78
C ILE A 47 21.39 2.76 -22.38
N GLY A 48 22.58 3.33 -22.07
CA GLY A 48 23.89 2.80 -22.52
C GLY A 48 24.17 3.07 -24.00
N LEU A 49 23.55 4.09 -24.61
CA LEU A 49 23.87 4.53 -25.97
C LEU A 49 25.15 5.36 -26.00
N GLY A 50 25.83 5.39 -27.16
CA GLY A 50 27.03 6.22 -27.37
C GLY A 50 28.38 5.48 -27.26
N GLY A 51 28.36 4.16 -27.34
CA GLY A 51 29.56 3.32 -27.45
C GLY A 51 29.96 2.65 -26.14
N SER A 52 31.06 1.91 -26.16
CA SER A 52 31.49 0.97 -25.11
C SER A 52 31.75 1.62 -23.74
N ASN A 53 32.01 2.91 -23.70
CA ASN A 53 32.28 3.64 -22.45
C ASN A 53 30.98 4.07 -21.71
N ASN A 54 29.85 3.98 -22.38
CA ASN A 54 28.55 4.43 -21.85
C ASN A 54 27.71 3.30 -21.25
N GLY A 55 28.27 2.11 -21.11
CA GLY A 55 27.60 0.95 -20.55
C GLY A 55 27.02 0.00 -21.59
N ILE A 56 26.23 -0.95 -21.14
CA ILE A 56 25.57 -1.94 -21.99
C ILE A 56 24.19 -1.43 -22.39
N THR A 57 23.96 -1.33 -23.70
CA THR A 57 22.66 -0.89 -24.22
C THR A 57 21.56 -1.87 -23.81
N ARG A 58 20.54 -1.37 -23.12
CA ARG A 58 19.37 -2.13 -22.69
C ARG A 58 18.14 -1.26 -22.49
N GLU A 59 17.00 -1.90 -22.45
CA GLU A 59 15.77 -1.27 -22.03
C GLU A 59 15.76 -1.08 -20.51
N GLU A 60 15.30 0.08 -20.06
CA GLU A 60 15.12 0.43 -18.64
C GLU A 60 13.99 1.47 -18.48
N GLY A 61 13.86 2.08 -17.32
CA GLY A 61 12.91 3.17 -17.09
C GLY A 61 13.05 3.79 -15.71
N PHE A 62 12.35 4.90 -15.53
CA PHE A 62 12.24 5.59 -14.25
C PHE A 62 10.86 5.38 -13.63
N ASN A 63 10.83 4.96 -12.37
CA ASN A 63 9.65 5.01 -11.53
C ASN A 63 9.68 6.29 -10.69
N ILE A 64 8.54 6.71 -10.14
CA ILE A 64 8.54 7.77 -9.12
C ILE A 64 8.98 7.20 -7.77
N THR A 65 9.62 8.02 -6.94
CA THR A 65 10.18 7.60 -5.64
C THR A 65 9.19 6.83 -4.75
N PRO A 66 7.91 7.23 -4.57
CA PRO A 66 6.95 6.45 -3.78
C PRO A 66 6.60 5.07 -4.35
N ALA A 67 6.89 4.83 -5.63
CA ALA A 67 6.71 3.53 -6.28
C ALA A 67 7.94 2.63 -6.17
N SER A 68 9.03 3.10 -5.57
CA SER A 68 10.26 2.31 -5.44
C SER A 68 10.14 1.22 -4.38
N GLU A 69 10.81 0.10 -4.61
CA GLU A 69 10.94 -0.96 -3.62
C GLU A 69 11.66 -0.48 -2.35
N VAL A 70 12.60 0.48 -2.48
CA VAL A 70 13.28 1.11 -1.33
C VAL A 70 12.28 1.83 -0.41
N MET A 71 11.26 2.50 -0.96
CA MET A 71 10.20 3.12 -0.15
C MET A 71 9.38 2.07 0.61
N ALA A 72 9.01 0.98 -0.05
CA ALA A 72 8.29 -0.13 0.59
C ALA A 72 9.13 -0.77 1.71
N ILE A 73 10.42 -1.00 1.46
CA ILE A 73 11.37 -1.53 2.45
C ILE A 73 11.48 -0.61 3.66
N LEU A 74 11.69 0.70 3.45
CA LEU A 74 11.75 1.69 4.53
C LEU A 74 10.50 1.61 5.43
N CYS A 75 9.32 1.49 4.81
CA CYS A 75 8.05 1.47 5.54
C CYS A 75 7.81 0.17 6.33
N LEU A 76 8.40 -0.94 5.91
CA LEU A 76 8.29 -2.23 6.58
C LEU A 76 9.45 -2.53 7.54
N SER A 77 10.48 -1.71 7.54
CA SER A 77 11.63 -1.88 8.43
C SER A 77 11.28 -1.56 9.88
N LYS A 78 11.86 -2.33 10.81
CA LYS A 78 11.64 -2.20 12.26
C LYS A 78 12.70 -1.31 12.92
N ASP A 79 13.90 -1.30 12.36
CA ASP A 79 15.07 -0.55 12.80
C ASP A 79 16.09 -0.43 11.65
N PHE A 80 17.25 0.17 11.93
CA PHE A 80 18.28 0.39 10.93
C PHE A 80 18.95 -0.91 10.44
N GLU A 81 19.11 -1.89 11.29
CA GLU A 81 19.71 -3.18 10.89
C GLU A 81 18.73 -3.99 10.02
N ASP A 82 17.45 -4.01 10.38
CA ASP A 82 16.41 -4.63 9.54
C ASP A 82 16.31 -3.93 8.18
N LEU A 83 16.43 -2.57 8.15
CA LEU A 83 16.50 -1.81 6.89
C LEU A 83 17.65 -2.31 6.01
N LYS A 84 18.87 -2.38 6.56
CA LYS A 84 20.06 -2.84 5.83
C LYS A 84 19.89 -4.26 5.32
N ASN A 85 19.39 -5.16 6.15
CA ASN A 85 19.15 -6.56 5.78
C ASN A 85 18.13 -6.69 4.64
N ARG A 86 17.04 -5.93 4.68
CA ARG A 86 16.02 -5.90 3.61
C ARG A 86 16.57 -5.33 2.31
N LEU A 87 17.34 -4.25 2.38
CA LEU A 87 18.00 -3.68 1.21
C LEU A 87 18.93 -4.70 0.52
N GLY A 88 19.64 -5.51 1.32
CA GLY A 88 20.48 -6.58 0.79
C GLY A 88 19.69 -7.69 0.08
N ASN A 89 18.41 -7.88 0.42
CA ASN A 89 17.54 -8.89 -0.19
C ASN A 89 16.87 -8.43 -1.49
N ILE A 90 17.06 -7.20 -1.93
CA ILE A 90 16.53 -6.72 -3.21
C ILE A 90 17.03 -7.61 -4.34
N PHE A 91 16.08 -8.22 -5.08
CA PHE A 91 16.39 -9.03 -6.24
C PHE A 91 16.69 -8.13 -7.44
N VAL A 92 17.84 -8.35 -8.09
CA VAL A 92 18.32 -7.54 -9.21
C VAL A 92 18.05 -8.20 -10.56
N GLY A 93 18.28 -9.49 -10.66
CA GLY A 93 18.18 -10.27 -11.90
C GLY A 93 18.91 -11.60 -11.78
N TYR A 94 19.34 -12.14 -12.89
CA TYR A 94 20.04 -13.44 -12.93
C TYR A 94 21.41 -13.31 -13.60
N THR A 95 22.30 -14.23 -13.27
CA THR A 95 23.51 -14.50 -14.05
C THR A 95 23.17 -15.18 -15.37
N PHE A 96 24.14 -15.25 -16.32
CA PHE A 96 23.97 -16.08 -17.54
C PHE A 96 23.73 -17.56 -17.19
N ASP A 97 24.24 -18.03 -16.04
CA ASP A 97 24.02 -19.40 -15.52
C ASP A 97 22.70 -19.55 -14.73
N LYS A 98 21.80 -18.56 -14.80
CA LYS A 98 20.48 -18.57 -14.14
C LYS A 98 20.50 -18.55 -12.61
N LYS A 99 21.59 -18.13 -11.98
CA LYS A 99 21.65 -17.91 -10.53
C LYS A 99 21.07 -16.55 -10.20
N PRO A 100 20.22 -16.42 -9.16
CA PRO A 100 19.68 -15.13 -8.74
C PRO A 100 20.78 -14.22 -8.19
N ILE A 101 20.64 -12.92 -8.43
CA ILE A 101 21.53 -11.87 -7.93
C ILE A 101 20.71 -10.91 -7.08
N TYR A 102 21.26 -10.60 -5.92
CA TYR A 102 20.65 -9.67 -4.96
C TYR A 102 21.58 -8.46 -4.73
N ALA A 103 21.05 -7.39 -4.14
CA ALA A 103 21.84 -6.19 -3.85
C ALA A 103 23.04 -6.46 -2.94
N ARG A 104 22.95 -7.47 -2.05
CA ARG A 104 24.09 -7.92 -1.22
C ARG A 104 25.26 -8.47 -2.02
N ASP A 105 25.00 -9.09 -3.16
CA ASP A 105 26.05 -9.63 -4.02
C ASP A 105 26.89 -8.52 -4.68
N LEU A 106 26.30 -7.32 -4.75
CA LEU A 106 26.94 -6.07 -5.17
C LEU A 106 27.53 -5.27 -3.99
N ASN A 107 27.40 -5.76 -2.75
CA ASN A 107 27.77 -5.06 -1.52
C ASN A 107 27.08 -3.68 -1.41
N ALA A 108 25.83 -3.56 -1.87
CA ALA A 108 25.12 -2.29 -1.99
C ALA A 108 24.43 -1.87 -0.70
N GLU A 109 24.02 -2.82 0.13
CA GLU A 109 23.13 -2.63 1.27
C GLU A 109 23.66 -1.64 2.32
N GLY A 110 24.95 -1.67 2.59
CA GLY A 110 25.59 -0.74 3.54
C GLY A 110 25.55 0.70 3.06
N ALA A 111 25.95 0.93 1.79
CA ALA A 111 25.93 2.26 1.21
C ALA A 111 24.50 2.80 1.02
N MET A 112 23.57 1.94 0.63
CA MET A 112 22.15 2.30 0.54
C MET A 112 21.59 2.68 1.91
N ALA A 113 21.89 1.91 2.96
CA ALA A 113 21.44 2.20 4.33
C ALA A 113 21.99 3.54 4.84
N ILE A 114 23.26 3.84 4.58
CA ILE A 114 23.86 5.14 4.95
C ILE A 114 23.14 6.32 4.27
N LEU A 115 22.76 6.18 3.01
CA LEU A 115 21.96 7.20 2.32
C LEU A 115 20.56 7.38 2.91
N LEU A 116 20.05 6.40 3.63
CA LEU A 116 18.74 6.40 4.28
C LEU A 116 18.80 6.70 5.80
N LYS A 117 19.98 6.97 6.36
CA LYS A 117 20.17 7.15 7.82
C LYS A 117 19.29 8.24 8.45
N ASP A 118 18.98 9.29 7.69
CA ASP A 118 18.10 10.35 8.14
C ASP A 118 16.64 10.06 7.76
N ALA A 119 16.41 9.42 6.61
CA ALA A 119 15.08 9.04 6.14
C ALA A 119 14.38 8.00 7.03
N ILE A 120 15.14 7.20 7.81
CA ILE A 120 14.55 6.22 8.74
C ILE A 120 13.97 6.86 10.01
N ARG A 121 14.25 8.12 10.25
CA ARG A 121 13.75 8.87 11.41
C ARG A 121 12.39 9.49 11.10
N PRO A 122 11.32 9.19 11.85
CA PRO A 122 10.03 9.83 11.67
C PRO A 122 10.09 11.33 11.90
N ASN A 123 9.29 12.08 11.14
CA ASN A 123 9.12 13.52 11.33
C ASN A 123 7.93 13.76 12.25
N LEU A 124 8.16 14.38 13.41
CA LEU A 124 7.11 14.84 14.30
C LEU A 124 6.74 16.27 13.91
N VAL A 125 5.47 16.48 13.62
CA VAL A 125 4.91 17.80 13.27
C VAL A 125 3.71 18.11 14.16
N GLN A 126 3.32 19.36 14.22
CA GLN A 126 2.13 19.82 14.91
C GLN A 126 1.03 20.17 13.91
N THR A 127 -0.19 19.71 14.16
CA THR A 127 -1.37 20.10 13.38
C THR A 127 -1.80 21.53 13.69
N LEU A 128 -2.69 22.10 12.89
CA LEU A 128 -3.26 23.43 13.13
C LEU A 128 -3.99 23.52 14.48
N GLU A 129 -4.53 22.45 14.98
CA GLU A 129 -5.21 22.36 16.28
C GLU A 129 -4.26 22.02 17.45
N GLY A 130 -2.95 21.99 17.20
CA GLY A 130 -1.94 21.75 18.23
C GLY A 130 -1.67 20.29 18.56
N ASN A 131 -2.31 19.33 17.86
CA ASN A 131 -2.11 17.90 18.09
C ASN A 131 -0.83 17.39 17.40
N PRO A 132 -0.12 16.39 17.98
CA PRO A 132 1.04 15.81 17.32
C PRO A 132 0.64 14.92 16.14
N ALA A 133 1.42 14.98 15.05
CA ALA A 133 1.31 14.04 13.94
C ALA A 133 2.71 13.55 13.54
N ILE A 134 2.82 12.27 13.19
CA ILE A 134 4.07 11.64 12.75
C ILE A 134 3.98 11.35 11.26
N LEU A 135 4.81 12.04 10.45
CA LEU A 135 4.91 11.83 9.01
C LEU A 135 6.13 10.98 8.69
N HIS A 136 5.91 9.79 8.13
CA HIS A 136 7.02 8.90 7.82
C HIS A 136 6.69 7.88 6.73
N GLY A 137 7.40 7.98 5.60
CA GLY A 137 7.20 7.13 4.43
C GLY A 137 5.95 7.51 3.62
N GLY A 138 5.82 6.96 2.44
CA GLY A 138 4.70 7.26 1.54
C GLY A 138 4.64 6.29 0.35
N PRO A 139 4.55 4.95 0.59
CA PRO A 139 4.43 3.99 -0.49
C PRO A 139 3.03 4.05 -1.10
N PHE A 140 2.93 3.87 -2.43
CA PHE A 140 1.63 3.86 -3.09
C PHE A 140 0.82 2.60 -2.74
N ALA A 141 -0.45 2.78 -2.38
CA ALA A 141 -1.34 1.68 -2.01
C ALA A 141 -1.76 0.79 -3.20
N ASN A 142 -1.69 1.28 -4.41
CA ASN A 142 -2.02 0.50 -5.61
C ASN A 142 -0.91 -0.46 -6.06
N ILE A 143 0.31 -0.31 -5.56
CA ILE A 143 1.48 -1.15 -5.91
C ILE A 143 2.31 -1.61 -4.72
N ALA A 144 2.06 -1.07 -3.53
CA ALA A 144 2.73 -1.41 -2.27
C ALA A 144 1.70 -1.38 -1.14
N GLN A 145 2.14 -1.43 0.13
CA GLN A 145 1.24 -1.51 1.28
C GLN A 145 0.48 -0.19 1.58
N GLY A 146 0.89 0.95 1.00
CA GLY A 146 0.12 2.20 1.05
C GLY A 146 -0.15 2.78 2.42
N THR A 147 0.76 2.56 3.38
CA THR A 147 0.62 3.02 4.76
C THR A 147 1.94 3.61 5.25
N ASN A 148 1.91 4.41 6.31
CA ASN A 148 3.13 4.89 6.95
C ASN A 148 3.97 3.74 7.53
N THR A 149 5.13 4.06 8.08
CA THR A 149 6.11 3.05 8.53
C THR A 149 5.68 2.31 9.79
N ILE A 150 6.23 1.12 9.98
CA ILE A 150 6.12 0.36 11.23
C ILE A 150 6.75 1.15 12.38
N ILE A 151 7.90 1.80 12.14
CA ILE A 151 8.60 2.61 13.15
C ILE A 151 7.70 3.74 13.65
N ALA A 152 7.10 4.53 12.74
CA ALA A 152 6.23 5.64 13.12
C ALA A 152 5.00 5.17 13.93
N THR A 153 4.36 4.09 13.50
CA THR A 153 3.20 3.55 14.23
C THR A 153 3.58 3.06 15.62
N LYS A 154 4.68 2.32 15.76
CA LYS A 154 5.16 1.84 17.05
C LYS A 154 5.63 2.98 17.95
N MET A 155 6.27 4.01 17.39
CA MET A 155 6.64 5.22 18.12
C MET A 155 5.39 5.93 18.66
N GLY A 156 4.38 6.14 17.82
CA GLY A 156 3.11 6.73 18.25
C GLY A 156 2.48 5.94 19.40
N LEU A 157 2.39 4.61 19.27
CA LEU A 157 1.84 3.73 20.32
C LEU A 157 2.62 3.73 21.64
N SER A 158 3.89 4.13 21.63
CA SER A 158 4.69 4.29 22.85
C SER A 158 4.55 5.67 23.49
N LEU A 159 3.98 6.65 22.79
CA LEU A 159 3.91 8.04 23.20
C LEU A 159 2.48 8.54 23.49
N ALA A 160 1.46 7.81 23.02
CA ALA A 160 0.05 8.20 23.13
C ALA A 160 -0.84 7.00 23.44
N ASP A 161 -1.99 7.27 24.08
CA ASP A 161 -3.00 6.27 24.40
C ASP A 161 -3.70 5.76 23.14
N TYR A 162 -3.86 6.62 22.14
CA TYR A 162 -4.48 6.31 20.85
C TYR A 162 -3.59 6.74 19.69
N VAL A 163 -3.47 5.89 18.69
CA VAL A 163 -2.80 6.19 17.43
C VAL A 163 -3.75 5.93 16.28
N VAL A 164 -4.02 6.97 15.50
CA VAL A 164 -4.80 6.89 14.27
C VAL A 164 -3.85 6.88 13.09
N THR A 165 -4.01 5.94 12.19
CA THR A 165 -3.21 5.82 10.96
C THR A 165 -4.11 5.54 9.78
N GLU A 166 -3.73 6.02 8.61
CA GLU A 166 -4.47 5.76 7.37
C GLU A 166 -4.02 4.47 6.68
N ALA A 167 -4.91 3.95 5.84
CA ALA A 167 -4.61 2.97 4.81
C ALA A 167 -5.09 3.53 3.47
N GLY A 168 -4.18 3.75 2.54
CA GLY A 168 -4.39 4.56 1.34
C GLY A 168 -5.39 3.99 0.34
N PHE A 169 -6.10 4.86 -0.35
CA PHE A 169 -7.13 4.55 -1.34
C PHE A 169 -8.34 3.80 -0.77
N GLY A 170 -9.04 3.02 -1.59
CA GLY A 170 -10.16 2.20 -1.14
C GLY A 170 -9.73 1.10 -0.15
N ALA A 171 -10.65 0.68 0.69
CA ALA A 171 -10.40 -0.35 1.70
C ALA A 171 -9.96 -1.70 1.11
N ASP A 172 -10.37 -2.00 -0.11
CA ASP A 172 -9.94 -3.16 -0.88
C ASP A 172 -8.45 -3.14 -1.27
N LEU A 173 -7.82 -1.97 -1.23
CA LEU A 173 -6.40 -1.77 -1.49
C LEU A 173 -5.61 -1.54 -0.21
N GLY A 174 -5.82 -0.40 0.43
CA GLY A 174 -5.02 0.04 1.55
C GLY A 174 -5.28 -0.77 2.82
N ALA A 175 -6.55 -0.96 3.18
CA ALA A 175 -6.87 -1.72 4.39
C ALA A 175 -6.50 -3.21 4.24
N GLU A 176 -6.77 -3.83 3.09
CA GLU A 176 -6.34 -5.21 2.81
C GLU A 176 -4.83 -5.36 3.02
N LYS A 177 -4.02 -4.48 2.42
CA LYS A 177 -2.56 -4.54 2.51
C LYS A 177 -2.03 -4.14 3.89
N PHE A 178 -2.69 -3.22 4.57
CA PHE A 178 -2.38 -2.94 5.97
C PHE A 178 -2.50 -4.21 6.81
N LEU A 179 -3.61 -4.93 6.67
CA LEU A 179 -3.92 -6.12 7.45
C LEU A 179 -3.04 -7.31 7.08
N HIS A 180 -2.86 -7.60 5.79
CA HIS A 180 -2.07 -8.74 5.34
C HIS A 180 -0.56 -8.51 5.30
N ILE A 181 -0.09 -7.28 5.01
CA ILE A 181 1.34 -7.01 4.85
C ILE A 181 1.91 -6.32 6.09
N LYS A 182 1.43 -5.10 6.40
CA LYS A 182 1.96 -4.35 7.55
C LYS A 182 1.68 -5.07 8.87
N GLY A 183 0.46 -5.58 9.04
CA GLY A 183 0.07 -6.37 10.22
C GLY A 183 0.96 -7.60 10.41
N TYR A 184 1.23 -8.34 9.34
CA TYR A 184 2.12 -9.49 9.38
C TYR A 184 3.54 -9.15 9.84
N TYR A 185 4.19 -8.16 9.21
CA TYR A 185 5.56 -7.79 9.56
C TYR A 185 5.70 -7.09 10.90
N SER A 186 4.70 -6.33 11.32
CA SER A 186 4.76 -5.53 12.55
C SER A 186 4.21 -6.24 13.79
N GLY A 187 3.33 -7.23 13.61
CA GLY A 187 2.51 -7.81 14.66
C GLY A 187 1.39 -6.88 15.15
N LEU A 188 1.17 -5.74 14.49
CA LEU A 188 0.12 -4.79 14.86
C LEU A 188 -1.26 -5.32 14.46
N LYS A 189 -2.23 -5.07 15.36
CA LYS A 189 -3.65 -5.37 15.16
C LYS A 189 -4.47 -4.13 15.45
N PRO A 190 -5.37 -3.69 14.56
CA PRO A 190 -6.19 -2.52 14.83
C PRO A 190 -7.19 -2.79 15.95
N SER A 191 -7.32 -1.85 16.89
CA SER A 191 -8.35 -1.91 17.95
C SER A 191 -9.69 -1.38 17.49
N ALA A 192 -9.70 -0.50 16.49
CA ALA A 192 -10.89 0.01 15.82
C ALA A 192 -10.60 0.16 14.33
N TYR A 193 -11.64 0.11 13.50
CA TYR A 193 -11.56 0.25 12.06
C TYR A 193 -12.58 1.27 11.60
N VAL A 194 -12.11 2.38 11.04
CA VAL A 194 -12.96 3.42 10.47
C VAL A 194 -12.97 3.27 8.95
N LEU A 195 -14.17 3.12 8.39
CA LEU A 195 -14.40 3.04 6.95
C LEU A 195 -14.97 4.37 6.47
N VAL A 196 -14.16 5.15 5.76
CA VAL A 196 -14.59 6.44 5.22
C VAL A 196 -15.44 6.22 3.97
N ALA A 197 -16.62 6.81 3.94
CA ALA A 197 -17.53 6.83 2.81
C ALA A 197 -17.88 8.27 2.42
N THR A 198 -18.06 8.54 1.13
CA THR A 198 -18.60 9.81 0.66
C THR A 198 -19.86 9.57 -0.15
N VAL A 199 -20.89 10.39 0.05
CA VAL A 199 -22.12 10.32 -0.75
C VAL A 199 -21.81 10.49 -2.24
N ARG A 200 -20.87 11.37 -2.56
CA ARG A 200 -20.37 11.57 -3.93
C ARG A 200 -19.80 10.28 -4.57
N ALA A 201 -19.04 9.49 -3.82
CA ALA A 201 -18.53 8.21 -4.32
C ALA A 201 -19.68 7.20 -4.53
N LEU A 202 -20.67 7.19 -3.64
CA LEU A 202 -21.85 6.32 -3.80
C LEU A 202 -22.66 6.72 -5.03
N ARG A 203 -22.88 8.01 -5.29
CA ARG A 203 -23.50 8.48 -6.55
C ARG A 203 -22.74 7.98 -7.78
N TYR A 204 -21.39 8.10 -7.76
CA TYR A 204 -20.54 7.62 -8.85
C TYR A 204 -20.68 6.11 -9.06
N HIS A 205 -20.62 5.31 -8.00
CA HIS A 205 -20.80 3.85 -8.05
C HIS A 205 -22.22 3.45 -8.46
N GLY A 206 -23.22 4.29 -8.19
CA GLY A 206 -24.59 4.11 -8.65
C GLY A 206 -24.82 4.49 -10.12
N GLY A 207 -23.78 4.92 -10.83
CA GLY A 207 -23.82 5.19 -12.26
C GLY A 207 -23.95 6.66 -12.65
N ALA A 208 -23.82 7.60 -11.71
CA ALA A 208 -23.77 9.03 -12.00
C ALA A 208 -22.54 9.36 -12.86
N LYS A 209 -22.73 10.17 -13.90
CA LYS A 209 -21.67 10.62 -14.81
C LYS A 209 -20.91 11.81 -14.24
N LYS A 210 -19.80 12.17 -14.89
CA LYS A 210 -19.04 13.36 -14.53
C LYS A 210 -19.94 14.61 -14.59
N GLY A 211 -20.01 15.34 -13.48
CA GLY A 211 -20.90 16.50 -13.29
C GLY A 211 -22.25 16.17 -12.65
N GLU A 212 -22.73 14.91 -12.70
CA GLU A 212 -23.98 14.51 -12.06
C GLU A 212 -23.77 14.11 -10.59
N TYR A 213 -22.63 13.48 -10.27
CA TYR A 213 -22.33 13.04 -8.91
C TYR A 213 -22.01 14.18 -7.93
N GLU A 214 -21.99 15.43 -8.41
CA GLU A 214 -21.86 16.64 -7.60
C GLU A 214 -23.23 17.18 -7.14
N ASN A 215 -24.34 16.67 -7.71
CA ASN A 215 -25.70 17.08 -7.39
C ASN A 215 -26.42 15.99 -6.59
N PRO A 216 -27.24 16.35 -5.58
CA PRO A 216 -28.02 15.39 -4.82
C PRO A 216 -28.93 14.54 -5.73
N ASN A 217 -28.86 13.22 -5.54
CA ASN A 217 -29.73 12.27 -6.24
C ASN A 217 -29.73 10.92 -5.52
N LEU A 218 -30.74 10.71 -4.69
CA LEU A 218 -30.90 9.51 -3.87
C LEU A 218 -30.86 8.22 -4.69
N HIS A 219 -31.45 8.22 -5.91
CA HIS A 219 -31.48 7.03 -6.75
C HIS A 219 -30.07 6.49 -7.10
N PHE A 220 -29.09 7.38 -7.33
CA PHE A 220 -27.72 6.93 -7.53
C PHE A 220 -27.10 6.40 -6.23
N VAL A 221 -27.42 6.99 -5.08
CA VAL A 221 -26.92 6.51 -3.78
C VAL A 221 -27.49 5.12 -3.47
N GLU A 222 -28.82 4.91 -3.71
CA GLU A 222 -29.47 3.60 -3.56
C GLU A 222 -28.81 2.49 -4.40
N LYS A 223 -28.41 2.81 -5.62
CA LYS A 223 -27.65 1.86 -6.46
C LYS A 223 -26.21 1.67 -6.02
N GLY A 224 -25.56 2.74 -5.58
CA GLY A 224 -24.16 2.73 -5.22
C GLY A 224 -23.85 2.19 -3.84
N ILE A 225 -24.87 2.04 -2.97
CA ILE A 225 -24.71 1.56 -1.60
C ILE A 225 -24.08 0.16 -1.52
N GLU A 226 -24.27 -0.66 -2.55
CA GLU A 226 -23.70 -2.01 -2.63
C GLU A 226 -22.17 -1.99 -2.58
N ASN A 227 -21.53 -0.91 -3.07
CA ASN A 227 -20.08 -0.73 -2.92
C ASN A 227 -19.68 -0.58 -1.45
N LEU A 228 -20.39 0.25 -0.68
CA LEU A 228 -20.14 0.42 0.76
C LEU A 228 -20.43 -0.88 1.52
N LYS A 229 -21.54 -1.58 1.21
CA LYS A 229 -21.87 -2.87 1.81
C LYS A 229 -20.78 -3.89 1.62
N LYS A 230 -20.16 -3.95 0.43
CA LYS A 230 -19.04 -4.85 0.15
C LYS A 230 -17.81 -4.52 1.02
N HIS A 231 -17.48 -3.25 1.22
CA HIS A 231 -16.38 -2.86 2.10
C HIS A 231 -16.67 -3.16 3.58
N ILE A 232 -17.92 -3.03 4.04
CA ILE A 232 -18.35 -3.44 5.38
C ILE A 232 -18.21 -4.97 5.54
N GLU A 233 -18.70 -5.74 4.57
CA GLU A 233 -18.54 -7.21 4.54
C GLU A 233 -17.06 -7.61 4.63
N ASN A 234 -16.20 -6.95 3.85
CA ASN A 234 -14.76 -7.22 3.87
C ASN A 234 -14.17 -7.00 5.27
N ALA A 235 -14.53 -5.91 5.97
CA ALA A 235 -14.08 -5.69 7.34
C ALA A 235 -14.50 -6.82 8.29
N PHE A 236 -15.75 -7.30 8.19
CA PHE A 236 -16.23 -8.43 8.99
C PHE A 236 -15.48 -9.74 8.69
N LYS A 237 -15.09 -9.98 7.44
CA LYS A 237 -14.27 -11.15 7.07
C LYS A 237 -12.92 -11.15 7.77
N PHE A 238 -12.32 -9.97 7.97
CA PHE A 238 -11.11 -9.81 8.78
C PHE A 238 -11.36 -9.88 10.30
N GLY A 239 -12.61 -10.08 10.73
CA GLY A 239 -12.98 -10.10 12.15
C GLY A 239 -13.05 -8.72 12.79
N LEU A 240 -13.15 -7.66 11.99
CA LEU A 240 -13.23 -6.26 12.43
C LEU A 240 -14.64 -5.74 12.22
N LYS A 241 -15.21 -5.09 13.26
CA LYS A 241 -16.47 -4.35 13.13
C LYS A 241 -16.15 -2.92 12.71
N PRO A 242 -16.52 -2.47 11.50
CA PRO A 242 -16.22 -1.12 11.05
C PRO A 242 -17.15 -0.09 11.71
N ILE A 243 -16.63 1.14 11.83
CA ILE A 243 -17.43 2.36 12.05
C ILE A 243 -17.38 3.10 10.71
N VAL A 244 -18.54 3.43 10.15
CA VAL A 244 -18.59 4.18 8.89
C VAL A 244 -18.55 5.69 9.21
N ALA A 245 -17.53 6.36 8.69
CA ALA A 245 -17.43 7.81 8.72
C ALA A 245 -17.97 8.36 7.38
N ILE A 246 -19.09 9.06 7.40
CA ILE A 246 -19.64 9.74 6.22
C ILE A 246 -18.93 11.08 6.12
N ASN A 247 -17.93 11.18 5.25
CA ASN A 247 -17.22 12.43 5.00
C ASN A 247 -18.15 13.40 4.27
N HIS A 248 -18.55 14.48 4.95
CA HIS A 248 -19.61 15.40 4.55
C HIS A 248 -19.10 16.44 3.55
N PHE A 249 -19.85 16.60 2.47
CA PHE A 249 -19.70 17.70 1.52
C PHE A 249 -20.95 18.57 1.50
N ALA A 250 -20.78 19.86 1.26
CA ALA A 250 -21.88 20.82 1.20
C ALA A 250 -22.96 20.49 0.13
N THR A 251 -22.63 19.60 -0.79
CA THR A 251 -23.56 19.11 -1.83
C THR A 251 -24.33 17.85 -1.42
N ASP A 252 -24.11 17.33 -0.23
CA ASP A 252 -24.80 16.14 0.24
C ASP A 252 -26.14 16.52 0.86
N SER A 253 -27.22 15.81 0.53
CA SER A 253 -28.53 16.06 1.12
C SER A 253 -28.75 15.23 2.38
N ASP A 254 -29.56 15.75 3.30
CA ASP A 254 -29.93 15.02 4.51
C ASP A 254 -30.63 13.68 4.20
N GLU A 255 -31.38 13.62 3.11
CA GLU A 255 -32.06 12.40 2.67
C GLU A 255 -31.07 11.30 2.31
N GLU A 256 -30.02 11.64 1.55
CA GLU A 256 -28.96 10.70 1.18
C GLU A 256 -28.12 10.26 2.39
N ILE A 257 -27.76 11.20 3.26
CA ILE A 257 -27.01 10.89 4.50
C ILE A 257 -27.83 9.94 5.38
N ASN A 258 -29.13 10.23 5.59
CA ASN A 258 -30.01 9.39 6.39
C ASN A 258 -30.24 8.02 5.77
N PHE A 259 -30.30 7.92 4.45
CA PHE A 259 -30.36 6.65 3.74
C PHE A 259 -29.10 5.81 4.02
N VAL A 260 -27.91 6.39 3.88
CA VAL A 260 -26.64 5.68 4.16
C VAL A 260 -26.59 5.21 5.62
N LYS A 261 -26.97 6.06 6.58
CA LYS A 261 -27.04 5.68 8.00
C LYS A 261 -27.96 4.49 8.22
N SER A 262 -29.17 4.53 7.65
CA SER A 262 -30.17 3.47 7.74
C SER A 262 -29.67 2.13 7.17
N GLU A 263 -28.99 2.16 6.01
CA GLU A 263 -28.43 0.95 5.41
C GLU A 263 -27.28 0.35 6.24
N CYS A 264 -26.43 1.19 6.83
CA CYS A 264 -25.39 0.74 7.76
C CYS A 264 -25.99 0.12 9.03
N GLU A 265 -27.05 0.72 9.59
CA GLU A 265 -27.73 0.21 10.77
C GLU A 265 -28.34 -1.19 10.54
N LYS A 266 -28.92 -1.45 9.36
CA LYS A 266 -29.41 -2.78 8.96
C LYS A 266 -28.30 -3.84 8.98
N LEU A 267 -27.04 -3.43 8.76
CA LEU A 267 -25.88 -4.31 8.83
C LEU A 267 -25.25 -4.39 10.25
N GLY A 268 -25.87 -3.73 11.24
CA GLY A 268 -25.33 -3.65 12.59
C GLY A 268 -24.08 -2.79 12.74
N VAL A 269 -23.89 -1.85 11.81
CA VAL A 269 -22.74 -0.94 11.74
C VAL A 269 -23.21 0.49 12.01
N LYS A 270 -22.50 1.21 12.85
CA LYS A 270 -22.78 2.62 13.13
C LYS A 270 -22.18 3.50 12.02
N ALA A 271 -22.96 4.42 11.48
CA ALA A 271 -22.51 5.42 10.52
C ALA A 271 -22.66 6.83 11.13
N ILE A 272 -21.57 7.58 11.14
CA ILE A 272 -21.41 8.88 11.79
C ILE A 272 -21.04 9.92 10.73
N LEU A 273 -21.66 11.09 10.81
CA LEU A 273 -21.31 12.21 9.93
C LEU A 273 -19.99 12.83 10.39
N ALA A 274 -19.03 12.91 9.51
CA ALA A 274 -17.74 13.53 9.73
C ALA A 274 -17.71 14.87 8.97
N ASP A 275 -17.70 15.98 9.71
CA ASP A 275 -17.81 17.35 9.17
C ASP A 275 -16.53 18.16 9.49
N GLU A 276 -15.39 17.51 9.26
CA GLU A 276 -14.07 18.09 9.55
C GLU A 276 -13.74 19.30 8.69
N PHE A 277 -14.23 19.33 7.45
CA PHE A 277 -13.95 20.44 6.54
C PHE A 277 -14.58 21.76 7.00
N THR A 278 -15.80 21.70 7.54
CA THR A 278 -16.54 22.88 7.98
C THR A 278 -16.26 23.24 9.44
N LYS A 279 -16.11 22.23 10.30
CA LYS A 279 -16.08 22.42 11.77
C LYS A 279 -14.74 22.01 12.41
N GLY A 280 -13.76 21.58 11.62
CA GLY A 280 -12.50 21.07 12.18
C GLY A 280 -12.71 19.90 13.11
N GLY A 281 -11.92 19.82 14.18
CA GLY A 281 -12.00 18.73 15.17
C GLY A 281 -13.35 18.61 15.87
N GLU A 282 -14.09 19.72 16.05
CA GLU A 282 -15.46 19.69 16.62
C GLU A 282 -16.42 18.83 15.78
N GLY A 283 -16.26 18.87 14.46
CA GLY A 283 -17.07 18.07 13.53
C GLY A 283 -16.76 16.57 13.57
N MET A 284 -15.73 16.16 14.30
CA MET A 284 -15.27 14.78 14.43
C MET A 284 -15.51 14.18 15.83
N THR A 285 -16.07 14.94 16.77
CA THR A 285 -16.20 14.52 18.18
C THR A 285 -17.01 13.23 18.33
N GLU A 286 -18.17 13.13 17.69
CA GLU A 286 -19.02 11.92 17.76
C GLU A 286 -18.30 10.68 17.20
N LEU A 287 -17.55 10.85 16.11
CA LEU A 287 -16.75 9.78 15.53
C LEU A 287 -15.61 9.36 16.47
N ALA A 288 -14.94 10.33 17.09
CA ALA A 288 -13.86 10.06 18.05
C ALA A 288 -14.36 9.29 19.27
N GLU A 289 -15.50 9.68 19.85
CA GLU A 289 -16.13 8.98 20.96
C GLU A 289 -16.48 7.53 20.61
N GLU A 290 -17.03 7.29 19.42
CA GLU A 290 -17.34 5.93 18.97
C GLU A 290 -16.09 5.10 18.71
N VAL A 291 -15.03 5.70 18.18
CA VAL A 291 -13.72 5.02 18.00
C VAL A 291 -13.13 4.60 19.34
N VAL A 292 -13.16 5.48 20.35
CA VAL A 292 -12.71 5.19 21.71
C VAL A 292 -13.54 4.07 22.33
N ASN A 293 -14.87 4.15 22.22
CA ASN A 293 -15.79 3.12 22.69
C ASN A 293 -15.51 1.76 22.00
N CYS A 294 -15.36 1.76 20.69
CA CYS A 294 -15.06 0.54 19.93
C CYS A 294 -13.69 -0.04 20.30
N ALA A 295 -12.67 0.80 20.44
CA ALA A 295 -11.33 0.34 20.84
C ALA A 295 -11.32 -0.34 22.20
N ALA A 296 -12.18 0.12 23.13
CA ALA A 296 -12.31 -0.46 24.47
C ALA A 296 -13.20 -1.73 24.49
N ASN A 297 -14.26 -1.80 23.70
CA ASN A 297 -15.35 -2.76 23.90
C ASN A 297 -15.62 -3.70 22.72
N CYS A 298 -15.21 -3.39 21.48
CA CYS A 298 -15.54 -4.23 20.32
C CYS A 298 -14.75 -5.56 20.28
N GLY A 299 -13.71 -5.69 21.08
CA GLY A 299 -12.81 -6.85 21.06
C GLY A 299 -11.95 -6.88 19.80
N ASN A 300 -10.80 -7.54 19.86
CA ASN A 300 -9.92 -7.69 18.72
C ASN A 300 -9.97 -9.13 18.22
N ASN A 301 -10.85 -9.40 17.24
CA ASN A 301 -11.00 -10.68 16.58
C ASN A 301 -10.28 -10.72 15.23
N PHE A 302 -9.35 -9.79 15.00
CA PHE A 302 -8.62 -9.70 13.74
C PHE A 302 -7.95 -11.02 13.38
N LYS A 303 -8.18 -11.44 12.13
CA LYS A 303 -7.53 -12.60 11.50
C LYS A 303 -7.23 -12.28 10.04
N PRO A 304 -6.06 -12.66 9.52
CA PRO A 304 -5.81 -12.60 8.08
C PRO A 304 -6.72 -13.58 7.34
N LEU A 305 -7.00 -13.33 6.06
CA LEU A 305 -7.85 -14.19 5.23
C LEU A 305 -7.10 -15.43 4.73
N TYR A 306 -5.78 -15.40 4.70
CA TYR A 306 -4.91 -16.50 4.32
C TYR A 306 -3.70 -16.59 5.24
N LYS A 307 -3.02 -17.73 5.24
CA LYS A 307 -1.74 -17.91 5.91
C LYS A 307 -0.59 -17.70 4.90
N VAL A 308 0.53 -17.14 5.35
CA VAL A 308 1.69 -16.94 4.46
C VAL A 308 2.29 -18.24 3.94
N GLU A 309 2.06 -19.35 4.66
CA GLU A 309 2.47 -20.72 4.31
C GLU A 309 1.63 -21.33 3.18
N ASP A 310 0.45 -20.78 2.91
CA ASP A 310 -0.40 -21.23 1.80
C ASP A 310 0.31 -21.04 0.45
N SER A 311 -0.11 -21.79 -0.57
CA SER A 311 0.43 -21.60 -1.92
C SER A 311 0.16 -20.18 -2.45
N VAL A 312 1.02 -19.68 -3.32
CA VAL A 312 0.86 -18.34 -3.90
C VAL A 312 -0.48 -18.22 -4.62
N GLU A 313 -0.87 -19.26 -5.36
CA GLU A 313 -2.14 -19.35 -6.07
C GLU A 313 -3.32 -19.22 -5.11
N HIS A 314 -3.31 -19.98 -4.00
CA HIS A 314 -4.37 -19.93 -2.99
C HIS A 314 -4.50 -18.55 -2.35
N LYS A 315 -3.37 -17.91 -2.02
CA LYS A 315 -3.38 -16.55 -1.47
C LYS A 315 -3.97 -15.53 -2.45
N ILE A 316 -3.61 -15.62 -3.73
CA ILE A 316 -4.17 -14.76 -4.79
C ILE A 316 -5.68 -15.01 -4.96
N GLU A 317 -6.10 -16.28 -5.02
CA GLU A 317 -7.51 -16.65 -5.13
C GLU A 317 -8.33 -16.18 -3.94
N THR A 318 -7.78 -16.27 -2.73
CA THR A 318 -8.44 -15.80 -1.50
C THR A 318 -8.69 -14.30 -1.58
N ILE A 319 -7.70 -13.49 -1.95
CA ILE A 319 -7.90 -12.03 -2.10
C ILE A 319 -8.93 -11.76 -3.19
N ALA A 320 -8.82 -12.41 -4.34
CA ALA A 320 -9.72 -12.18 -5.46
C ALA A 320 -11.18 -12.51 -5.12
N LYS A 321 -11.42 -13.64 -4.47
CA LYS A 321 -12.77 -14.09 -4.12
C LYS A 321 -13.34 -13.34 -2.92
N GLU A 322 -12.57 -13.28 -1.83
CA GLU A 322 -13.08 -12.73 -0.58
C GLU A 322 -13.17 -11.20 -0.59
N VAL A 323 -12.15 -10.51 -1.11
CA VAL A 323 -12.09 -9.04 -1.11
C VAL A 323 -12.79 -8.45 -2.33
N TYR A 324 -12.53 -9.00 -3.51
CA TYR A 324 -13.06 -8.46 -4.77
C TYR A 324 -14.35 -9.12 -5.26
N GLY A 325 -14.75 -10.25 -4.66
CA GLY A 325 -15.98 -10.96 -5.06
C GLY A 325 -15.86 -11.64 -6.42
N ALA A 326 -14.65 -12.02 -6.84
CA ALA A 326 -14.44 -12.73 -8.10
C ALA A 326 -14.94 -14.19 -7.99
N ASP A 327 -15.53 -14.70 -9.06
CA ASP A 327 -15.94 -16.12 -9.14
C ASP A 327 -14.75 -17.05 -9.26
N ALA A 328 -13.72 -16.64 -10.04
CA ALA A 328 -12.53 -17.42 -10.30
C ALA A 328 -11.32 -16.53 -10.63
N VAL A 329 -10.13 -17.13 -10.57
CA VAL A 329 -8.88 -16.53 -11.03
C VAL A 329 -8.33 -17.31 -12.20
N VAL A 330 -7.99 -16.62 -13.28
CA VAL A 330 -7.35 -17.20 -14.46
C VAL A 330 -5.91 -16.71 -14.56
N PHE A 331 -4.97 -17.62 -14.49
CA PHE A 331 -3.54 -17.31 -14.63
C PHE A 331 -3.13 -17.38 -16.12
N SER A 332 -2.60 -16.29 -16.64
CA SER A 332 -1.98 -16.31 -17.98
C SER A 332 -0.73 -17.19 -17.98
N GLN A 333 -0.30 -17.65 -19.18
CA GLN A 333 0.93 -18.46 -19.31
C GLN A 333 2.16 -17.70 -18.75
N LYS A 334 2.20 -16.37 -18.94
CA LYS A 334 3.25 -15.51 -18.36
C LYS A 334 3.22 -15.55 -16.82
N ALA A 335 2.05 -15.45 -16.20
CA ALA A 335 1.89 -15.54 -14.75
C ALA A 335 2.32 -16.91 -14.23
N LEU A 336 1.94 -18.01 -14.89
CA LEU A 336 2.37 -19.36 -14.51
C LEU A 336 3.89 -19.53 -14.56
N ASN A 337 4.55 -18.94 -15.55
CA ASN A 337 6.01 -18.97 -15.63
C ASN A 337 6.67 -18.14 -14.50
N GLN A 338 6.06 -16.99 -14.14
CA GLN A 338 6.54 -16.17 -13.01
C GLN A 338 6.34 -16.88 -11.67
N LEU A 339 5.23 -17.59 -11.48
CA LEU A 339 5.00 -18.42 -10.28
C LEU A 339 6.11 -19.44 -10.07
N LYS A 340 6.55 -20.14 -11.14
CA LYS A 340 7.70 -21.06 -11.07
C LYS A 340 8.97 -20.35 -10.59
N SER A 341 9.20 -19.12 -11.05
CA SER A 341 10.36 -18.33 -10.60
C SER A 341 10.24 -17.95 -9.13
N ILE A 342 9.06 -17.56 -8.65
CA ILE A 342 8.79 -17.25 -7.24
C ILE A 342 9.10 -18.46 -6.34
N TYR A 343 8.63 -19.64 -6.70
CA TYR A 343 8.92 -20.88 -5.96
C TYR A 343 10.41 -21.23 -5.99
N ASN A 344 11.06 -21.12 -7.15
CA ASN A 344 12.51 -21.38 -7.29
C ASN A 344 13.36 -20.40 -6.45
N LEU A 345 12.91 -19.17 -6.25
CA LEU A 345 13.58 -18.18 -5.42
C LEU A 345 13.25 -18.33 -3.91
N GLY A 346 12.33 -19.23 -3.53
CA GLY A 346 11.89 -19.40 -2.15
C GLY A 346 11.08 -18.20 -1.63
N LEU A 347 10.41 -17.47 -2.50
CA LEU A 347 9.60 -16.28 -2.17
C LEU A 347 8.12 -16.61 -1.96
N ASP A 348 7.76 -17.88 -2.01
CA ASP A 348 6.37 -18.38 -1.89
C ASP A 348 5.77 -18.16 -0.49
N LYS A 349 6.58 -17.91 0.55
CA LYS A 349 6.13 -17.65 1.93
C LYS A 349 5.99 -16.16 2.26
N LEU A 350 5.92 -15.29 1.24
CA LEU A 350 5.68 -13.86 1.42
C LEU A 350 4.17 -13.54 1.31
N PRO A 351 3.68 -12.47 1.99
CA PRO A 351 2.35 -11.95 1.73
C PRO A 351 2.19 -11.49 0.27
N ILE A 352 0.95 -11.51 -0.22
CA ILE A 352 0.64 -11.03 -1.57
C ILE A 352 0.38 -9.53 -1.56
N CYS A 353 1.00 -8.83 -2.50
CA CYS A 353 0.71 -7.42 -2.77
C CYS A 353 0.00 -7.31 -4.13
N MET A 354 -1.32 -7.20 -4.11
CA MET A 354 -2.11 -7.06 -5.34
C MET A 354 -1.95 -5.66 -5.93
N ALA A 355 -1.26 -5.57 -7.06
CA ALA A 355 -1.17 -4.32 -7.81
C ALA A 355 -2.44 -4.14 -8.66
N LYS A 356 -3.14 -3.02 -8.48
CA LYS A 356 -4.33 -2.67 -9.27
C LYS A 356 -4.51 -1.16 -9.38
N THR A 357 -5.43 -0.73 -10.22
CA THR A 357 -5.87 0.66 -10.29
C THR A 357 -6.50 1.10 -8.96
N GLN A 358 -6.35 2.38 -8.62
CA GLN A 358 -6.96 2.98 -7.45
C GLN A 358 -8.50 3.08 -7.52
N LYS A 359 -9.09 2.88 -8.68
CA LYS A 359 -10.54 2.84 -8.85
C LYS A 359 -11.06 1.45 -8.49
N SER A 360 -12.03 1.44 -7.61
CA SER A 360 -12.74 0.21 -7.27
C SER A 360 -13.69 -0.20 -8.36
#